data_42ffe99732e868165ecae9be21c4fbf9
#
_entry.id   42ffe99732e868165ecae9be21c4fbf9
#
_cell.length_a   1.000
_cell.length_b   1.000
_cell.length_c   1.000
_cell.angle_alpha   90.00
_cell.angle_beta   90.00
_cell.angle_gamma   90.00
#
_symmetry.space_group_name_H-M   'P 1'
#
loop_
_entity.id
_entity.type
_entity.pdbx_description
1 polymer ?
#
loop_
_entity_poly.entity_id
_entity_poly.type
_entity_poly.pdbx_seq_one_letter_code
_entity_poly.pdbx_strand_id
1 'polypeptide(L)'
;MRIIAGRWRGVPLAGVGKGDPGAHLRPTPDRVREALFSMLTSRGAIEGAHVLDLFAGTGALGFEALSRGADSVVFVENGRVGQRLITDNIAKLDASDQTRLLRCDATRCGPWSGAPFDLVFMDPPYGKGLGERALAAVRDWLAPGALVVWEENASMIPPEGFAPVDQRKFGTSHITLIARV
;
A
#
# COMPACT_ATOMS: atom_id res chain seq x y z
N MET A 1 0.21 -9.14 -13.58
CA MET A 1 -0.14 -9.15 -12.15
C MET A 1 -1.65 -9.33 -12.00
N ARG A 2 -2.13 -10.02 -10.97
CA ARG A 2 -3.55 -10.32 -10.74
C ARG A 2 -3.89 -10.21 -9.25
N ILE A 3 -5.17 -10.07 -8.94
CA ILE A 3 -5.71 -10.20 -7.58
C ILE A 3 -5.62 -11.66 -7.15
N ILE A 4 -5.14 -11.92 -5.93
CA ILE A 4 -4.83 -13.28 -5.45
C ILE A 4 -6.05 -13.91 -4.77
N ALA A 5 -6.78 -13.15 -3.97
CA ALA A 5 -7.92 -13.66 -3.21
C ALA A 5 -9.05 -12.63 -3.07
N GLY A 6 -10.16 -13.04 -2.46
CA GLY A 6 -11.32 -12.20 -2.22
C GLY A 6 -12.27 -12.11 -3.43
N ARG A 7 -13.12 -11.07 -3.43
CA ARG A 7 -14.21 -10.89 -4.42
C ARG A 7 -13.73 -10.80 -5.87
N TRP A 8 -12.51 -10.33 -6.12
CA TRP A 8 -11.94 -10.19 -7.46
C TRP A 8 -10.80 -11.19 -7.74
N ARG A 9 -10.78 -12.32 -7.03
CA ARG A 9 -9.76 -13.36 -7.22
C ARG A 9 -9.56 -13.70 -8.70
N GLY A 10 -8.32 -13.68 -9.15
CA GLY A 10 -7.91 -14.04 -10.51
C GLY A 10 -8.05 -12.91 -11.53
N VAL A 11 -8.69 -11.78 -11.20
CA VAL A 11 -8.81 -10.64 -12.12
C VAL A 11 -7.44 -10.02 -12.38
N PRO A 12 -7.00 -9.92 -13.66
CA PRO A 12 -5.74 -9.29 -14.00
C PRO A 12 -5.84 -7.77 -13.82
N LEU A 13 -4.87 -7.18 -13.12
CA LEU A 13 -4.73 -5.73 -13.02
C LEU A 13 -3.98 -5.18 -14.25
N ALA A 14 -4.33 -3.94 -14.64
CA ALA A 14 -3.53 -3.18 -15.57
C ALA A 14 -2.12 -2.99 -15.00
N GLY A 15 -1.12 -3.20 -15.80
CA GLY A 15 0.28 -3.13 -15.41
C GLY A 15 1.12 -2.43 -16.48
N VAL A 16 2.39 -2.19 -16.18
CA VAL A 16 3.33 -1.58 -17.12
C VAL A 16 3.57 -2.55 -18.27
N GLY A 17 3.37 -2.10 -19.52
CA GLY A 17 3.67 -2.85 -20.72
C GLY A 17 5.18 -3.05 -20.93
N LYS A 18 5.57 -4.06 -21.72
CA LYS A 18 6.98 -4.21 -22.15
C LYS A 18 7.38 -2.95 -22.95
N GLY A 19 8.41 -2.23 -22.45
CA GLY A 19 8.94 -1.05 -23.12
C GLY A 19 8.39 0.31 -22.64
N ASP A 20 7.50 0.34 -21.65
CA ASP A 20 7.06 1.60 -21.04
C ASP A 20 8.19 2.20 -20.18
N PRO A 21 8.60 3.49 -20.40
CA PRO A 21 9.65 4.14 -19.61
C PRO A 21 9.34 4.23 -18.10
N GLY A 22 8.08 3.98 -17.71
CA GLY A 22 7.64 3.88 -16.31
C GLY A 22 8.02 2.58 -15.60
N ALA A 23 8.83 1.70 -16.21
CA ALA A 23 9.21 0.36 -15.71
C ALA A 23 10.01 0.32 -14.39
N HIS A 24 10.10 1.43 -13.65
CA HIS A 24 10.60 1.44 -12.27
C HIS A 24 9.58 0.89 -11.26
N LEU A 25 8.33 0.68 -11.70
CA LEU A 25 7.31 -0.01 -10.90
C LEU A 25 7.60 -1.51 -10.91
N ARG A 26 8.44 -1.98 -9.98
CA ARG A 26 8.64 -3.41 -9.75
C ARG A 26 7.39 -3.94 -9.06
N PRO A 27 6.62 -4.84 -9.71
CA PRO A 27 5.50 -5.46 -9.00
C PRO A 27 6.03 -6.41 -7.94
N THR A 28 5.52 -6.28 -6.72
CA THR A 28 5.75 -7.27 -5.65
C THR A 28 5.28 -8.64 -6.15
N PRO A 29 6.13 -9.68 -6.15
CA PRO A 29 5.76 -11.01 -6.64
C PRO A 29 4.51 -11.56 -5.97
N ASP A 30 3.68 -12.31 -6.71
CA ASP A 30 2.43 -12.90 -6.21
C ASP A 30 2.63 -13.68 -4.90
N ARG A 31 3.73 -14.47 -4.81
CA ARG A 31 4.06 -15.24 -3.60
C ARG A 31 4.31 -14.36 -2.37
N VAL A 32 4.97 -13.22 -2.55
CA VAL A 32 5.25 -12.28 -1.44
C VAL A 32 3.96 -11.61 -1.01
N ARG A 33 3.13 -11.17 -1.97
CA ARG A 33 1.82 -10.58 -1.67
C ARG A 33 0.91 -11.59 -0.95
N GLU A 34 0.89 -12.86 -1.38
CA GLU A 34 0.11 -13.92 -0.73
C GLU A 34 0.56 -14.12 0.72
N ALA A 35 1.86 -14.22 0.99
CA ALA A 35 2.40 -14.36 2.33
C ALA A 35 2.09 -13.15 3.21
N LEU A 36 2.24 -11.93 2.69
CA LEU A 36 1.89 -10.69 3.38
C LEU A 36 0.41 -10.67 3.75
N PHE A 37 -0.47 -10.89 2.78
CA PHE A 37 -1.92 -10.82 3.02
C PHE A 37 -2.44 -11.96 3.90
N SER A 38 -1.83 -13.14 3.86
CA SER A 38 -2.12 -14.22 4.82
C SER A 38 -1.81 -13.77 6.26
N MET A 39 -0.67 -13.13 6.47
CA MET A 39 -0.27 -12.59 7.77
C MET A 39 -1.21 -11.47 8.25
N LEU A 40 -1.63 -10.55 7.37
CA LEU A 40 -2.57 -9.48 7.70
C LEU A 40 -3.97 -10.03 8.02
N THR A 41 -4.43 -11.04 7.25
CA THR A 41 -5.72 -11.71 7.49
C THR A 41 -5.72 -12.41 8.86
N SER A 42 -4.64 -13.12 9.22
CA SER A 42 -4.54 -13.79 10.52
C SER A 42 -4.54 -12.83 11.72
N ARG A 43 -4.23 -11.55 11.48
CA ARG A 43 -4.27 -10.47 12.47
C ARG A 43 -5.61 -9.72 12.50
N GLY A 44 -6.53 -10.04 11.59
CA GLY A 44 -7.79 -9.30 11.46
C GLY A 44 -7.61 -7.85 10.97
N ALA A 45 -6.51 -7.55 10.26
CA ALA A 45 -6.11 -6.19 9.91
C ALA A 45 -6.72 -5.69 8.59
N ILE A 46 -7.54 -6.49 7.89
CA ILE A 46 -8.02 -6.14 6.54
C ILE A 46 -9.53 -5.88 6.54
N GLU A 47 -10.33 -6.77 7.14
CA GLU A 47 -11.78 -6.68 7.10
C GLU A 47 -12.26 -5.37 7.73
N GLY A 48 -13.04 -4.60 6.98
CA GLY A 48 -13.58 -3.31 7.42
C GLY A 48 -12.55 -2.18 7.50
N ALA A 49 -11.27 -2.40 7.15
CA ALA A 49 -10.22 -1.41 7.30
C ALA A 49 -10.33 -0.25 6.31
N HIS A 50 -10.02 0.95 6.77
CA HIS A 50 -9.68 2.08 5.91
C HIS A 50 -8.18 2.02 5.59
N VAL A 51 -7.85 1.83 4.32
CA VAL A 51 -6.49 1.54 3.85
C VAL A 51 -5.87 2.76 3.17
N LEU A 52 -4.61 3.03 3.48
CA LEU A 52 -3.77 4.01 2.80
C LEU A 52 -2.64 3.29 2.06
N ASP A 53 -2.56 3.45 0.74
CA ASP A 53 -1.51 2.85 -0.11
C ASP A 53 -0.59 3.96 -0.62
N LEU A 54 0.54 4.14 0.07
CA LEU A 54 1.56 5.15 -0.24
C LEU A 54 2.57 4.60 -1.25
N PHE A 55 2.96 5.43 -2.21
CA PHE A 55 3.78 5.01 -3.36
C PHE A 55 3.09 3.88 -4.14
N ALA A 56 1.80 4.02 -4.36
CA ALA A 56 0.89 2.94 -4.73
C ALA A 56 1.22 2.24 -6.07
N GLY A 57 1.96 2.89 -6.96
CA GLY A 57 2.36 2.32 -8.24
C GLY A 57 1.17 1.87 -9.08
N THR A 58 0.96 0.56 -9.18
CA THR A 58 -0.21 -0.03 -9.86
C THR A 58 -1.45 -0.12 -8.98
N GLY A 59 -1.33 0.17 -7.68
CA GLY A 59 -2.38 0.00 -6.68
C GLY A 59 -2.59 -1.45 -6.23
N ALA A 60 -1.66 -2.35 -6.53
CA ALA A 60 -1.86 -3.79 -6.33
C ALA A 60 -2.15 -4.17 -4.87
N LEU A 61 -1.48 -3.54 -3.89
CA LEU A 61 -1.68 -3.83 -2.48
C LEU A 61 -3.05 -3.31 -2.01
N GLY A 62 -3.41 -2.08 -2.37
CA GLY A 62 -4.70 -1.52 -2.03
C GLY A 62 -5.87 -2.29 -2.66
N PHE A 63 -5.79 -2.67 -3.94
CA PHE A 63 -6.83 -3.47 -4.58
C PHE A 63 -6.94 -4.89 -4.01
N GLU A 64 -5.83 -5.50 -3.62
CA GLU A 64 -5.86 -6.79 -2.91
C GLU A 64 -6.55 -6.66 -1.56
N ALA A 65 -6.29 -5.57 -0.80
CA ALA A 65 -6.96 -5.30 0.47
C ALA A 65 -8.48 -5.13 0.28
N LEU A 66 -8.92 -4.33 -0.70
CA LEU A 66 -10.34 -4.19 -1.05
C LEU A 66 -10.98 -5.53 -1.43
N SER A 67 -10.27 -6.33 -2.23
CA SER A 67 -10.77 -7.65 -2.65
C SER A 67 -11.00 -8.58 -1.46
N ARG A 68 -10.26 -8.37 -0.37
CA ARG A 68 -10.32 -9.18 0.87
C ARG A 68 -11.20 -8.59 1.97
N GLY A 69 -11.94 -7.51 1.68
CA GLY A 69 -12.94 -6.98 2.60
C GLY A 69 -12.58 -5.67 3.29
N ALA A 70 -11.53 -4.95 2.87
CA ALA A 70 -11.32 -3.58 3.31
C ALA A 70 -12.49 -2.69 2.86
N ASP A 71 -12.88 -1.71 3.67
CA ASP A 71 -13.99 -0.81 3.37
C ASP A 71 -13.63 0.22 2.30
N SER A 72 -12.44 0.76 2.38
CA SER A 72 -11.97 1.79 1.43
C SER A 72 -10.46 1.80 1.28
N VAL A 73 -9.99 2.34 0.16
CA VAL A 73 -8.56 2.60 -0.10
C VAL A 73 -8.34 4.00 -0.64
N VAL A 74 -7.38 4.69 -0.06
CA VAL A 74 -6.81 5.91 -0.61
C VAL A 74 -5.43 5.58 -1.18
N PHE A 75 -5.27 5.76 -2.48
CA PHE A 75 -3.99 5.62 -3.17
C PHE A 75 -3.28 6.96 -3.21
N VAL A 76 -1.99 6.99 -2.90
CA VAL A 76 -1.12 8.16 -3.07
C VAL A 76 -0.03 7.81 -4.07
N GLU A 77 -0.03 8.50 -5.21
CA GLU A 77 0.89 8.25 -6.32
C GLU A 77 1.21 9.55 -7.05
N ASN A 78 2.50 9.85 -7.24
CA ASN A 78 2.94 11.06 -7.94
C ASN A 78 3.31 10.81 -9.42
N GLY A 79 3.56 9.56 -9.81
CA GLY A 79 3.94 9.18 -11.17
C GLY A 79 2.74 9.06 -12.11
N ARG A 80 2.80 9.72 -13.27
CA ARG A 80 1.69 9.70 -14.25
C ARG A 80 1.29 8.30 -14.70
N VAL A 81 2.27 7.40 -14.85
CA VAL A 81 2.01 6.01 -15.26
C VAL A 81 1.23 5.27 -14.17
N GLY A 82 1.68 5.35 -12.92
CA GLY A 82 0.97 4.75 -11.79
C GLY A 82 -0.44 5.30 -11.62
N GLN A 83 -0.61 6.61 -11.70
CA GLN A 83 -1.93 7.26 -11.64
C GLN A 83 -2.90 6.75 -12.72
N ARG A 84 -2.41 6.57 -13.95
CA ARG A 84 -3.22 5.99 -15.04
C ARG A 84 -3.60 4.56 -14.74
N LEU A 85 -2.64 3.72 -14.34
CA LEU A 85 -2.87 2.31 -14.02
C LEU A 85 -3.85 2.14 -12.87
N ILE A 86 -3.75 2.94 -11.80
CA ILE A 86 -4.72 2.95 -10.71
C ILE A 86 -6.11 3.34 -11.22
N THR A 87 -6.21 4.39 -12.03
CA THR A 87 -7.50 4.83 -12.60
C THR A 87 -8.13 3.75 -13.46
N ASP A 88 -7.35 3.09 -14.32
CA ASP A 88 -7.81 1.99 -15.17
C ASP A 88 -8.28 0.79 -14.34
N ASN A 89 -7.58 0.47 -13.25
CA ASN A 89 -7.94 -0.61 -12.35
C ASN A 89 -9.19 -0.27 -11.52
N ILE A 90 -9.37 0.97 -11.07
CA ILE A 90 -10.61 1.43 -10.40
C ILE A 90 -11.81 1.19 -11.31
N ALA A 91 -11.73 1.65 -12.57
CA ALA A 91 -12.79 1.47 -13.53
C ALA A 91 -13.06 -0.01 -13.84
N LYS A 92 -12.01 -0.81 -14.03
CA LYS A 92 -12.10 -2.24 -14.33
C LYS A 92 -12.76 -3.05 -13.22
N LEU A 93 -12.51 -2.69 -11.96
CA LEU A 93 -13.01 -3.39 -10.77
C LEU A 93 -14.34 -2.80 -10.27
N ASP A 94 -14.84 -1.74 -10.94
CA ASP A 94 -16.02 -0.99 -10.49
C ASP A 94 -15.92 -0.56 -9.02
N ALA A 95 -14.73 -0.02 -8.65
CA ALA A 95 -14.37 0.28 -7.28
C ALA A 95 -14.42 1.79 -6.93
N SER A 96 -15.08 2.61 -7.74
CA SER A 96 -15.08 4.08 -7.60
C SER A 96 -15.57 4.56 -6.24
N ASP A 97 -16.60 3.91 -5.68
CA ASP A 97 -17.23 4.30 -4.42
C ASP A 97 -16.36 3.97 -3.19
N GLN A 98 -15.40 3.06 -3.34
CA GLN A 98 -14.52 2.60 -2.26
C GLN A 98 -13.07 3.09 -2.41
N THR A 99 -12.79 3.90 -3.44
CA THR A 99 -11.42 4.32 -3.73
C THR A 99 -11.28 5.82 -3.92
N ARG A 100 -10.11 6.33 -3.58
CA ARG A 100 -9.69 7.70 -3.89
C ARG A 100 -8.24 7.70 -4.32
N LEU A 101 -7.91 8.44 -5.39
CA LEU A 101 -6.55 8.66 -5.84
C LEU A 101 -6.11 10.09 -5.51
N LEU A 102 -5.10 10.22 -4.66
CA LEU A 102 -4.39 11.47 -4.40
C LEU A 102 -3.14 11.54 -5.27
N ARG A 103 -3.12 12.52 -6.18
CA ARG A 103 -2.03 12.72 -7.14
C ARG A 103 -0.98 13.66 -6.55
N CYS A 104 -0.26 13.21 -5.53
CA CYS A 104 0.71 14.00 -4.81
C CYS A 104 1.93 13.18 -4.38
N ASP A 105 2.98 13.86 -3.97
CA ASP A 105 4.16 13.26 -3.35
C ASP A 105 3.79 12.80 -1.94
N ALA A 106 3.96 11.52 -1.63
CA ALA A 106 3.67 10.92 -0.32
C ALA A 106 4.40 11.61 0.84
N THR A 107 5.56 12.23 0.57
CA THR A 107 6.34 12.97 1.58
C THR A 107 5.84 14.39 1.84
N ARG A 108 4.82 14.85 1.11
CA ARG A 108 4.30 16.22 1.15
C ARG A 108 2.78 16.26 1.09
N CYS A 109 2.13 15.23 1.60
CA CYS A 109 0.68 15.20 1.69
C CYS A 109 0.20 16.31 2.63
N GLY A 110 -0.86 17.02 2.21
CA GLY A 110 -1.53 18.03 3.02
C GLY A 110 -2.39 17.43 4.14
N PRO A 111 -3.23 18.22 4.80
CA PRO A 111 -4.10 17.72 5.85
C PRO A 111 -5.14 16.74 5.31
N TRP A 112 -5.52 15.77 6.13
CA TRP A 112 -6.58 14.81 5.86
C TRP A 112 -7.80 15.08 6.73
N SER A 113 -8.97 15.11 6.13
CA SER A 113 -10.25 15.36 6.82
C SER A 113 -11.22 14.17 6.78
N GLY A 114 -10.79 13.05 6.20
CA GLY A 114 -11.58 11.81 6.16
C GLY A 114 -11.44 10.96 7.42
N ALA A 115 -12.03 9.76 7.40
CA ALA A 115 -11.82 8.78 8.46
C ALA A 115 -10.32 8.43 8.59
N PRO A 116 -9.82 8.17 9.80
CA PRO A 116 -8.45 7.76 9.99
C PRO A 116 -8.19 6.38 9.37
N PHE A 117 -6.94 6.12 8.99
CA PHE A 117 -6.54 4.86 8.36
C PHE A 117 -6.11 3.83 9.39
N ASP A 118 -6.55 2.58 9.21
CA ASP A 118 -6.25 1.44 10.07
C ASP A 118 -5.06 0.63 9.55
N LEU A 119 -4.87 0.59 8.23
CA LEU A 119 -3.82 -0.16 7.55
C LEU A 119 -3.14 0.72 6.51
N VAL A 120 -1.80 0.75 6.55
CA VAL A 120 -0.99 1.51 5.60
C VAL A 120 -0.04 0.57 4.87
N PHE A 121 -0.02 0.63 3.55
CA PHE A 121 1.04 0.05 2.73
C PHE A 121 2.02 1.15 2.33
N MET A 122 3.31 0.85 2.39
CA MET A 122 4.38 1.79 2.06
C MET A 122 5.55 1.05 1.41
N ASP A 123 5.72 1.25 0.10
CA ASP A 123 6.79 0.69 -0.73
C ASP A 123 7.55 1.83 -1.45
N PRO A 124 8.33 2.63 -0.72
CA PRO A 124 9.06 3.75 -1.29
C PRO A 124 10.24 3.29 -2.15
N PRO A 125 10.74 4.11 -3.08
CA PRO A 125 12.03 3.88 -3.72
C PRO A 125 13.15 3.78 -2.67
N TYR A 126 13.83 2.64 -2.63
CA TYR A 126 14.76 2.25 -1.57
C TYR A 126 15.93 3.21 -1.34
N GLY A 127 16.41 3.30 -0.09
CA GLY A 127 17.64 3.98 0.30
C GLY A 127 17.64 5.50 0.21
N LYS A 128 16.46 6.15 0.10
CA LYS A 128 16.33 7.61 -0.03
C LYS A 128 15.70 8.31 1.18
N GLY A 129 15.42 7.58 2.26
CA GLY A 129 14.71 8.11 3.43
C GLY A 129 13.31 8.63 3.11
N LEU A 130 12.70 8.12 2.03
CA LEU A 130 11.36 8.55 1.62
C LEU A 130 10.28 7.96 2.51
N GLY A 131 10.48 6.75 3.03
CA GLY A 131 9.53 6.09 3.90
C GLY A 131 9.33 6.84 5.21
N GLU A 132 10.40 7.22 5.90
CA GLU A 132 10.35 8.01 7.13
C GLU A 132 9.66 9.35 6.93
N ARG A 133 9.96 10.03 5.82
CA ARG A 133 9.35 11.32 5.49
C ARG A 133 7.87 11.19 5.14
N ALA A 134 7.50 10.15 4.40
CA ALA A 134 6.11 9.87 4.07
C ALA A 134 5.31 9.52 5.32
N LEU A 135 5.86 8.65 6.19
CA LEU A 135 5.20 8.28 7.44
C LEU A 135 5.01 9.49 8.37
N ALA A 136 6.01 10.37 8.46
CA ALA A 136 5.89 11.62 9.21
C ALA A 136 4.81 12.55 8.62
N ALA A 137 4.71 12.64 7.29
CA ALA A 137 3.72 13.48 6.61
C ALA A 137 2.27 13.01 6.81
N VAL A 138 2.05 11.70 6.97
CA VAL A 138 0.70 11.12 7.14
C VAL A 138 0.39 10.66 8.56
N ARG A 139 1.27 10.91 9.53
CA ARG A 139 1.13 10.42 10.91
C ARG A 139 -0.26 10.73 11.50
N ASP A 140 -0.74 11.95 11.28
CA ASP A 140 -2.02 12.41 11.84
C ASP A 140 -3.24 11.86 11.08
N TRP A 141 -3.02 11.19 9.95
CA TRP A 141 -4.08 10.50 9.22
C TRP A 141 -4.39 9.11 9.80
N LEU A 142 -3.49 8.55 10.61
CA LEU A 142 -3.56 7.18 11.09
C LEU A 142 -4.41 7.07 12.36
N ALA A 143 -5.18 6.01 12.47
CA ALA A 143 -5.85 5.65 13.72
C ALA A 143 -4.84 5.25 14.80
N PRO A 144 -5.16 5.40 16.10
CA PRO A 144 -4.41 4.75 17.17
C PRO A 144 -4.38 3.23 16.92
N GLY A 145 -3.21 2.61 17.01
CA GLY A 145 -3.03 1.19 16.72
C GLY A 145 -2.96 0.83 15.23
N ALA A 146 -3.03 1.81 14.32
CA ALA A 146 -2.91 1.57 12.87
C ALA A 146 -1.65 0.78 12.54
N LEU A 147 -1.81 -0.23 11.68
CA LEU A 147 -0.72 -1.08 11.23
C LEU A 147 -0.09 -0.53 9.95
N VAL A 148 1.22 -0.37 9.94
CA VAL A 148 1.99 0.04 8.76
C VAL A 148 2.81 -1.13 8.26
N VAL A 149 2.64 -1.47 6.99
CA VAL A 149 3.43 -2.44 6.24
C VAL A 149 4.44 -1.66 5.42
N TRP A 150 5.71 -1.74 5.82
CA TRP A 150 6.79 -0.99 5.19
C TRP A 150 7.74 -1.94 4.47
N GLU A 151 7.83 -1.83 3.15
CA GLU A 151 8.78 -2.57 2.32
C GLU A 151 10.03 -1.72 2.08
N GLU A 152 11.22 -2.30 2.31
CA GLU A 152 12.52 -1.69 2.10
C GLU A 152 13.58 -2.77 1.75
N ASN A 153 14.77 -2.34 1.27
CA ASN A 153 15.89 -3.26 1.00
C ASN A 153 16.67 -3.66 2.27
N ALA A 154 16.38 -3.04 3.40
CA ALA A 154 16.98 -3.30 4.70
C ALA A 154 15.92 -3.34 5.80
N SER A 155 16.28 -3.90 6.92
CA SER A 155 15.48 -3.87 8.15
C SER A 155 15.32 -2.45 8.64
N MET A 156 14.07 -2.05 8.94
CA MET A 156 13.75 -0.71 9.41
C MET A 156 13.60 -0.69 10.93
N ILE A 157 14.14 0.37 11.55
CA ILE A 157 13.89 0.67 12.97
C ILE A 157 12.64 1.55 13.02
N PRO A 158 11.61 1.18 13.80
CA PRO A 158 10.42 2.00 13.94
C PRO A 158 10.77 3.42 14.39
N PRO A 159 10.24 4.47 13.73
CA PRO A 159 10.40 5.83 14.21
C PRO A 159 9.60 6.09 15.48
N GLU A 160 9.86 7.22 16.13
CA GLU A 160 9.13 7.64 17.34
C GLU A 160 7.61 7.67 17.10
N GLY A 161 6.85 7.11 18.04
CA GLY A 161 5.40 6.96 17.97
C GLY A 161 4.94 5.70 17.24
N PHE A 162 5.87 4.79 16.92
CA PHE A 162 5.56 3.46 16.35
C PHE A 162 6.30 2.36 17.10
N ALA A 163 5.62 1.23 17.31
CA ALA A 163 6.19 0.04 17.93
C ALA A 163 6.39 -1.08 16.88
N PRO A 164 7.44 -1.90 16.99
CA PRO A 164 7.65 -3.04 16.11
C PRO A 164 6.59 -4.12 16.37
N VAL A 165 6.06 -4.73 15.30
CA VAL A 165 5.06 -5.80 15.37
C VAL A 165 5.62 -7.10 14.80
N ASP A 166 6.19 -7.08 13.59
CA ASP A 166 6.76 -8.25 12.92
C ASP A 166 7.77 -7.80 11.85
N GLN A 167 8.62 -8.72 11.44
CA GLN A 167 9.56 -8.48 10.36
C GLN A 167 9.78 -9.74 9.55
N ARG A 168 9.76 -9.62 8.23
CA ARG A 168 9.95 -10.73 7.29
C ARG A 168 10.91 -10.33 6.17
N LYS A 169 11.75 -11.29 5.77
CA LYS A 169 12.64 -11.13 4.62
C LYS A 169 12.13 -11.99 3.47
N PHE A 170 11.98 -11.38 2.28
CA PHE A 170 11.59 -12.03 1.05
C PHE A 170 12.63 -11.71 -0.03
N GLY A 171 13.59 -12.61 -0.24
CA GLY A 171 14.70 -12.37 -1.15
C GLY A 171 15.54 -11.16 -0.71
N THR A 172 15.53 -10.10 -1.50
CA THR A 172 16.20 -8.82 -1.22
C THR A 172 15.32 -7.79 -0.52
N SER A 173 14.01 -8.04 -0.42
CA SER A 173 13.06 -7.15 0.25
C SER A 173 12.88 -7.52 1.71
N HIS A 174 12.77 -6.51 2.56
CA HIS A 174 12.38 -6.63 3.96
C HIS A 174 11.01 -5.97 4.15
N ILE A 175 10.07 -6.72 4.71
CA ILE A 175 8.77 -6.19 5.11
C ILE A 175 8.79 -6.05 6.62
N THR A 176 8.69 -4.81 7.09
CA THR A 176 8.59 -4.48 8.52
C THR A 176 7.17 -4.05 8.83
N LEU A 177 6.55 -4.70 9.81
CA LEU A 177 5.26 -4.29 10.36
C LEU A 177 5.51 -3.49 11.62
N ILE A 178 4.93 -2.30 11.68
CA ILE A 178 4.95 -1.42 12.85
C ILE A 178 3.53 -0.96 13.15
N ALA A 179 3.23 -0.68 14.42
CA ALA A 179 1.94 -0.15 14.83
C ALA A 179 2.11 1.24 15.43
N ARG A 180 1.16 2.16 15.13
CA ARG A 180 1.10 3.47 15.78
C ARG A 180 0.75 3.30 17.27
N VAL A 181 1.54 3.88 18.16
CA VAL A 181 1.32 3.93 19.62
C VAL A 181 0.81 5.27 20.07
#